data_67df582e9f492e6aff0108a792679b76
#
_entry.id   67df582e9f492e6aff0108a792679b76
#
_cell.length_a   1.000
_cell.length_b   1.000
_cell.length_c   1.000
_cell.angle_alpha   90.00
_cell.angle_beta   90.00
_cell.angle_gamma   90.00
#
_symmetry.space_group_name_H-M   'P 1'
#
loop_
_entity.id
_entity.type
_entity.pdbx_description
1 polymer ?
#
loop_
_entity_poly.entity_id
_entity_poly.type
_entity_poly.pdbx_seq_one_letter_code
_entity_poly.pdbx_strand_id
1 'polypeptide(L)'
;ADVSAMTGIPERDLRSMEVYTRRPTPDEVTALAHALDLRAPALSALANEAIEVADGPWTVGDLTVHRVTTGYPSHCYVIVAPSGTCAIIDPGDDAIVDEVASYATSGRRHPVAILVTHGHHDHDGGVARLQRRLSVPVHVHEADTGNLTNLDTSVLRLHGDPGRRYGIEDLEWHALPTPGHTAGSTTWVFPSAGVGAAFCGDTMFAASAGNGRAGYTRHLTSLREAIGTLPPATVLYPGHGPATSVAAERRHNPFLRD
;
A
#
# COMPACT_ATOMS: atom_id res chain seq x y z
N ALA A 1 15.60 -4.70 -18.52
CA ALA A 1 16.68 -5.68 -18.66
C ALA A 1 16.05 -7.06 -18.80
N ASP A 2 16.67 -7.93 -19.62
CA ASP A 2 16.20 -9.30 -19.80
C ASP A 2 16.74 -10.17 -18.65
N VAL A 3 15.86 -10.61 -17.77
CA VAL A 3 16.20 -11.41 -16.59
C VAL A 3 16.83 -12.75 -16.99
N SER A 4 16.35 -13.37 -18.07
CA SER A 4 16.94 -14.61 -18.58
C SER A 4 18.40 -14.43 -18.99
N ALA A 5 18.71 -13.34 -19.69
CA ALA A 5 20.09 -13.02 -20.07
C ALA A 5 20.99 -12.69 -18.87
N MET A 6 20.44 -12.07 -17.82
CA MET A 6 21.20 -11.70 -16.62
C MET A 6 21.46 -12.90 -15.69
N THR A 7 20.54 -13.86 -15.64
CA THR A 7 20.60 -14.98 -14.69
C THR A 7 21.07 -16.29 -15.32
N GLY A 8 21.00 -16.41 -16.64
CA GLY A 8 21.19 -17.67 -17.36
C GLY A 8 20.02 -18.65 -17.21
N ILE A 9 18.94 -18.27 -16.53
CA ILE A 9 17.74 -19.10 -16.37
C ILE A 9 16.90 -19.01 -17.65
N PRO A 10 16.53 -20.13 -18.29
CA PRO A 10 15.70 -20.09 -19.48
C PRO A 10 14.35 -19.38 -19.23
N GLU A 11 13.88 -18.60 -20.19
CA GLU A 11 12.62 -17.84 -20.06
C GLU A 11 11.42 -18.72 -19.70
N ARG A 12 11.33 -19.94 -20.27
CA ARG A 12 10.30 -20.94 -19.94
C ARG A 12 10.29 -21.28 -18.43
N ASP A 13 11.50 -21.35 -17.82
CA ASP A 13 11.63 -21.73 -16.41
C ASP A 13 11.27 -20.54 -15.51
N LEU A 14 11.65 -19.30 -15.89
CA LEU A 14 11.20 -18.08 -15.24
C LEU A 14 9.66 -17.98 -15.26
N ARG A 15 9.04 -18.19 -16.42
CA ARG A 15 7.56 -18.21 -16.53
C ARG A 15 6.91 -19.27 -15.64
N SER A 16 7.52 -20.45 -15.54
CA SER A 16 7.02 -21.52 -14.67
C SER A 16 7.10 -21.15 -13.19
N MET A 17 8.11 -20.39 -12.78
CA MET A 17 8.21 -19.83 -11.43
C MET A 17 7.14 -18.76 -11.18
N GLU A 18 6.91 -17.84 -12.13
CA GLU A 18 5.91 -16.78 -12.05
C GLU A 18 4.48 -17.32 -11.88
N VAL A 19 4.17 -18.47 -12.47
CA VAL A 19 2.86 -19.13 -12.35
C VAL A 19 2.83 -20.25 -11.31
N TYR A 20 3.83 -20.34 -10.44
CA TYR A 20 3.95 -21.28 -9.33
C TYR A 20 3.92 -22.77 -9.73
N THR A 21 4.24 -23.11 -10.97
CA THR A 21 4.32 -24.51 -11.44
C THR A 21 5.70 -25.14 -11.21
N ARG A 22 6.70 -24.33 -10.85
CA ARG A 22 8.06 -24.75 -10.53
C ARG A 22 8.64 -23.87 -9.43
N ARG A 23 9.32 -24.45 -8.46
CA ARG A 23 10.11 -23.73 -7.46
C ARG A 23 11.53 -23.48 -8.00
N PRO A 24 12.14 -22.31 -7.71
CA PRO A 24 13.54 -22.06 -8.03
C PRO A 24 14.46 -22.94 -7.19
N THR A 25 15.60 -23.30 -7.76
CA THR A 25 16.70 -23.91 -6.99
C THR A 25 17.44 -22.84 -6.16
N PRO A 26 18.23 -23.21 -5.13
CA PRO A 26 19.03 -22.25 -4.37
C PRO A 26 19.96 -21.37 -5.22
N ASP A 27 20.57 -21.95 -6.27
CA ASP A 27 21.46 -21.21 -7.17
C ASP A 27 20.66 -20.20 -8.02
N GLU A 28 19.48 -20.59 -8.50
CA GLU A 28 18.57 -19.69 -9.23
C GLU A 28 18.06 -18.56 -8.34
N VAL A 29 17.74 -18.83 -7.06
CA VAL A 29 17.37 -17.79 -6.08
C VAL A 29 18.50 -16.78 -5.93
N THR A 30 19.75 -17.26 -5.83
CA THR A 30 20.93 -16.41 -5.71
C THR A 30 21.13 -15.57 -6.98
N ALA A 31 21.01 -16.18 -8.17
CA ALA A 31 21.12 -15.48 -9.45
C ALA A 31 20.02 -14.41 -9.63
N LEU A 32 18.78 -14.74 -9.28
CA LEU A 32 17.65 -13.81 -9.32
C LEU A 32 17.85 -12.65 -8.36
N ALA A 33 18.27 -12.94 -7.12
CA ALA A 33 18.53 -11.91 -6.13
C ALA A 33 19.58 -10.90 -6.62
N HIS A 34 20.67 -11.38 -7.18
CA HIS A 34 21.73 -10.55 -7.76
C HIS A 34 21.22 -9.72 -8.94
N ALA A 35 20.55 -10.37 -9.91
CA ALA A 35 20.07 -9.72 -11.13
C ALA A 35 19.01 -8.63 -10.85
N LEU A 36 18.19 -8.81 -9.82
CA LEU A 36 17.09 -7.92 -9.46
C LEU A 36 17.42 -6.97 -8.29
N ASP A 37 18.67 -6.98 -7.81
CA ASP A 37 19.11 -6.17 -6.65
C ASP A 37 18.28 -6.45 -5.39
N LEU A 38 18.06 -7.75 -5.10
CA LEU A 38 17.29 -8.23 -3.95
C LEU A 38 18.19 -8.85 -2.88
N ARG A 39 17.69 -8.97 -1.65
CA ARG A 39 18.38 -9.67 -0.55
C ARG A 39 18.25 -11.19 -0.71
N ALA A 40 19.31 -11.86 -1.05
CA ALA A 40 19.32 -13.30 -1.30
C ALA A 40 18.83 -14.12 -0.08
N PRO A 41 19.23 -13.86 1.19
CA PRO A 41 18.70 -14.61 2.33
C PRO A 41 17.19 -14.47 2.50
N ALA A 42 16.63 -13.27 2.32
CA ALA A 42 15.18 -13.04 2.43
C ALA A 42 14.42 -13.70 1.28
N LEU A 43 14.94 -13.60 0.04
CA LEU A 43 14.35 -14.27 -1.11
C LEU A 43 14.39 -15.80 -0.97
N SER A 44 15.45 -16.34 -0.39
CA SER A 44 15.59 -17.77 -0.10
C SER A 44 14.57 -18.21 0.97
N ALA A 45 14.37 -17.41 2.02
CA ALA A 45 13.38 -17.70 3.05
C ALA A 45 11.95 -17.73 2.48
N LEU A 46 11.62 -16.78 1.59
CA LEU A 46 10.34 -16.78 0.86
C LEU A 46 10.17 -18.01 -0.02
N ALA A 47 11.18 -18.35 -0.82
CA ALA A 47 11.14 -19.52 -1.70
C ALA A 47 10.94 -20.84 -0.94
N ASN A 48 11.34 -20.89 0.31
CA ASN A 48 11.17 -22.05 1.21
C ASN A 48 9.94 -21.93 2.15
N GLU A 49 9.09 -20.91 1.96
CA GLU A 49 7.90 -20.68 2.81
C GLU A 49 8.24 -20.56 4.31
N ALA A 50 9.42 -20.03 4.62
CA ALA A 50 9.93 -19.92 6.00
C ALA A 50 9.52 -18.60 6.70
N ILE A 51 8.59 -17.84 6.10
CA ILE A 51 8.11 -16.55 6.62
C ILE A 51 6.65 -16.70 7.00
N GLU A 52 6.34 -16.51 8.27
CA GLU A 52 4.98 -16.33 8.76
C GLU A 52 4.67 -14.84 8.90
N VAL A 53 3.53 -14.42 8.38
CA VAL A 53 3.05 -13.03 8.48
C VAL A 53 1.78 -13.03 9.33
N ALA A 54 1.84 -12.31 10.45
CA ALA A 54 0.66 -12.06 11.27
C ALA A 54 -0.16 -10.92 10.65
N ASP A 55 -1.46 -11.09 10.51
CA ASP A 55 -2.37 -10.05 10.00
C ASP A 55 -2.85 -9.14 11.13
N GLY A 56 -2.47 -7.88 11.08
CA GLY A 56 -2.77 -6.87 12.11
C GLY A 56 -1.51 -6.14 12.56
N PRO A 57 -1.55 -5.37 13.63
CA PRO A 57 -2.68 -5.10 14.52
C PRO A 57 -3.72 -4.15 13.92
N TRP A 58 -4.95 -4.16 14.47
CA TRP A 58 -6.06 -3.28 14.07
C TRP A 58 -6.25 -2.08 15.02
N THR A 59 -5.35 -1.94 15.99
CA THR A 59 -5.20 -0.76 16.84
C THR A 59 -3.74 -0.34 16.82
N VAL A 60 -3.47 0.93 16.53
CA VAL A 60 -2.11 1.49 16.39
C VAL A 60 -2.03 2.76 17.23
N GLY A 61 -1.38 2.66 18.39
CA GLY A 61 -1.44 3.71 19.39
C GLY A 61 -2.89 3.91 19.85
N ASP A 62 -3.42 5.10 19.64
CA ASP A 62 -4.80 5.48 19.93
C ASP A 62 -5.75 5.41 18.71
N LEU A 63 -5.22 5.04 17.56
CA LEU A 63 -5.98 4.90 16.30
C LEU A 63 -6.54 3.48 16.15
N THR A 64 -7.75 3.37 15.62
CA THR A 64 -8.37 2.09 15.24
C THR A 64 -8.46 2.00 13.74
N VAL A 65 -8.10 0.84 13.18
CA VAL A 65 -8.19 0.55 11.75
C VAL A 65 -9.24 -0.51 11.50
N HIS A 66 -10.15 -0.24 10.59
CA HIS A 66 -11.13 -1.21 10.09
C HIS A 66 -10.84 -1.50 8.62
N ARG A 67 -10.80 -2.77 8.24
CA ARG A 67 -10.58 -3.23 6.87
C ARG A 67 -11.84 -3.82 6.28
N VAL A 68 -12.15 -3.43 5.05
CA VAL A 68 -13.14 -4.06 4.19
C VAL A 68 -12.43 -4.58 2.94
N THR A 69 -12.62 -5.84 2.60
CA THR A 69 -12.02 -6.43 1.40
C THR A 69 -12.98 -6.32 0.23
N THR A 70 -12.50 -5.84 -0.91
CA THR A 70 -13.28 -5.68 -2.14
C THR A 70 -13.44 -7.00 -2.90
N GLY A 71 -14.24 -7.00 -3.96
CA GLY A 71 -14.37 -8.12 -4.89
C GLY A 71 -13.09 -8.44 -5.68
N TYR A 72 -12.11 -7.50 -5.69
CA TYR A 72 -10.80 -7.64 -6.36
C TYR A 72 -9.68 -8.12 -5.45
N PRO A 73 -9.94 -8.78 -4.33
CA PRO A 73 -9.22 -8.94 -3.07
C PRO A 73 -8.25 -7.80 -2.68
N SER A 74 -8.55 -6.56 -3.09
CA SER A 74 -7.92 -5.35 -2.58
C SER A 74 -8.57 -4.91 -1.26
N HIS A 75 -7.96 -4.00 -0.54
CA HIS A 75 -8.40 -3.56 0.77
C HIS A 75 -8.76 -2.09 0.80
N CYS A 76 -9.98 -1.79 1.25
CA CYS A 76 -10.39 -0.48 1.74
C CYS A 76 -10.19 -0.41 3.25
N TYR A 77 -9.68 0.71 3.74
CA TYR A 77 -9.49 0.90 5.17
C TYR A 77 -10.24 2.14 5.68
N VAL A 78 -10.71 2.07 6.92
CA VAL A 78 -11.20 3.23 7.66
C VAL A 78 -10.35 3.37 8.91
N ILE A 79 -9.61 4.48 9.03
CA ILE A 79 -8.82 4.81 10.21
C ILE A 79 -9.57 5.82 11.06
N VAL A 80 -9.68 5.56 12.36
CA VAL A 80 -10.54 6.31 13.29
C VAL A 80 -9.71 6.76 14.48
N ALA A 81 -9.77 8.06 14.78
CA ALA A 81 -9.19 8.67 15.97
C ALA A 81 -10.14 8.58 17.19
N PRO A 82 -9.66 8.85 18.42
CA PRO A 82 -10.48 8.80 19.64
C PRO A 82 -11.71 9.70 19.65
N SER A 83 -11.67 10.86 18.99
CA SER A 83 -12.82 11.74 18.79
C SER A 83 -13.96 11.09 17.99
N GLY A 84 -13.63 10.15 17.11
CA GLY A 84 -14.48 9.61 16.07
C GLY A 84 -14.18 10.19 14.68
N THR A 85 -13.29 11.18 14.57
CA THR A 85 -12.79 11.66 13.27
C THR A 85 -12.15 10.52 12.51
N CYS A 86 -12.54 10.32 11.24
CA CYS A 86 -12.01 9.20 10.46
C CYS A 86 -11.70 9.58 9.01
N ALA A 87 -10.76 8.87 8.42
CA ALA A 87 -10.45 8.92 6.99
C ALA A 87 -10.65 7.54 6.36
N ILE A 88 -11.00 7.52 5.07
CA ILE A 88 -11.24 6.30 4.30
C ILE A 88 -10.15 6.20 3.25
N ILE A 89 -9.52 5.04 3.13
CA ILE A 89 -8.42 4.80 2.21
C ILE A 89 -8.84 3.74 1.19
N ASP A 90 -8.62 4.02 -0.10
CA ASP A 90 -8.81 3.12 -1.24
C ASP A 90 -10.17 2.41 -1.28
N PRO A 91 -11.30 3.12 -1.43
CA PRO A 91 -12.60 2.48 -1.64
C PRO A 91 -12.68 1.95 -3.10
N GLY A 92 -12.05 0.81 -3.35
CA GLY A 92 -11.76 0.27 -4.68
C GLY A 92 -12.95 -0.40 -5.39
N ASP A 93 -14.12 -0.50 -4.77
CA ASP A 93 -15.27 -1.18 -5.37
C ASP A 93 -16.58 -0.50 -4.98
N ASP A 94 -17.46 -0.28 -5.95
CA ASP A 94 -18.81 0.25 -5.69
C ASP A 94 -19.62 -0.66 -4.77
N ALA A 95 -19.38 -1.97 -4.77
CA ALA A 95 -20.09 -2.94 -3.95
C ALA A 95 -19.90 -2.72 -2.45
N ILE A 96 -18.72 -2.22 -2.02
CA ILE A 96 -18.42 -1.99 -0.60
C ILE A 96 -18.83 -0.61 -0.09
N VAL A 97 -19.23 0.32 -0.97
CA VAL A 97 -19.48 1.73 -0.60
C VAL A 97 -20.52 1.87 0.52
N ASP A 98 -21.60 1.08 0.49
CA ASP A 98 -22.65 1.17 1.50
C ASP A 98 -22.17 0.67 2.86
N GLU A 99 -21.39 -0.38 2.91
CA GLU A 99 -20.76 -0.91 4.13
C GLU A 99 -19.78 0.09 4.72
N VAL A 100 -18.85 0.59 3.90
CA VAL A 100 -17.82 1.57 4.29
C VAL A 100 -18.47 2.86 4.81
N ALA A 101 -19.46 3.41 4.09
CA ALA A 101 -20.14 4.62 4.49
C ALA A 101 -20.92 4.41 5.81
N SER A 102 -21.62 3.29 5.97
CA SER A 102 -22.36 2.95 7.18
C SER A 102 -21.40 2.81 8.38
N TYR A 103 -20.27 2.16 8.20
CA TYR A 103 -19.25 2.08 9.24
C TYR A 103 -18.70 3.46 9.59
N ALA A 104 -18.27 4.25 8.60
CA ALA A 104 -17.62 5.55 8.81
C ALA A 104 -18.54 6.62 9.39
N THR A 105 -19.88 6.43 9.33
CA THR A 105 -20.87 7.39 9.88
C THR A 105 -21.61 6.87 11.10
N SER A 106 -21.32 5.65 11.59
CA SER A 106 -22.03 5.09 12.74
C SER A 106 -21.43 5.51 14.07
N GLY A 107 -22.29 5.65 15.09
CA GLY A 107 -21.88 6.07 16.42
C GLY A 107 -21.38 7.52 16.43
N ARG A 108 -20.15 7.71 16.92
CA ARG A 108 -19.49 9.03 16.95
C ARG A 108 -18.62 9.29 15.73
N ARG A 109 -18.49 8.31 14.82
CA ARG A 109 -17.61 8.44 13.67
C ARG A 109 -18.13 9.48 12.67
N HIS A 110 -17.22 10.28 12.15
CA HIS A 110 -17.48 11.29 11.12
C HIS A 110 -16.29 11.35 10.14
N PRO A 111 -16.51 10.96 8.88
CA PRO A 111 -15.46 10.95 7.89
C PRO A 111 -15.11 12.37 7.45
N VAL A 112 -13.80 12.64 7.30
CA VAL A 112 -13.28 13.97 6.93
C VAL A 112 -12.53 13.97 5.61
N ALA A 113 -12.12 12.79 5.10
CA ALA A 113 -11.41 12.66 3.84
C ALA A 113 -11.53 11.25 3.25
N ILE A 114 -11.44 11.17 1.92
CA ILE A 114 -11.12 9.95 1.19
C ILE A 114 -9.69 10.12 0.66
N LEU A 115 -8.83 9.14 0.91
CA LEU A 115 -7.43 9.15 0.54
C LEU A 115 -7.18 8.01 -0.47
N VAL A 116 -6.66 8.34 -1.64
CA VAL A 116 -6.37 7.37 -2.69
C VAL A 116 -4.86 7.17 -2.77
N THR A 117 -4.41 5.92 -2.64
CA THR A 117 -2.98 5.61 -2.73
C THR A 117 -2.49 5.66 -4.17
N HIS A 118 -3.30 5.17 -5.12
CA HIS A 118 -3.00 5.20 -6.55
C HIS A 118 -4.26 4.94 -7.40
N GLY A 119 -4.18 5.23 -8.71
CA GLY A 119 -5.31 5.26 -9.62
C GLY A 119 -5.63 3.93 -10.32
N HIS A 120 -5.41 2.77 -9.71
CA HIS A 120 -5.96 1.52 -10.22
C HIS A 120 -7.40 1.32 -9.76
N HIS A 121 -8.20 0.69 -10.63
CA HIS A 121 -9.64 0.58 -10.43
C HIS A 121 -10.04 -0.13 -9.12
N ASP A 122 -9.26 -1.10 -8.71
CA ASP A 122 -9.44 -1.84 -7.45
C ASP A 122 -9.05 -1.03 -6.19
N HIS A 123 -8.58 0.22 -6.35
CA HIS A 123 -8.31 1.18 -5.29
C HIS A 123 -9.17 2.44 -5.38
N ASP A 124 -9.59 2.84 -6.59
CA ASP A 124 -10.34 4.08 -6.80
C ASP A 124 -11.79 3.87 -7.32
N GLY A 125 -12.18 2.65 -7.64
CA GLY A 125 -13.45 2.35 -8.33
C GLY A 125 -14.70 2.81 -7.59
N GLY A 126 -14.73 2.79 -6.26
CA GLY A 126 -15.85 3.27 -5.44
C GLY A 126 -15.77 4.73 -5.01
N VAL A 127 -14.66 5.43 -5.29
CA VAL A 127 -14.39 6.80 -4.80
C VAL A 127 -15.51 7.78 -5.17
N ALA A 128 -15.93 7.80 -6.42
CA ALA A 128 -16.94 8.76 -6.89
C ALA A 128 -18.30 8.54 -6.22
N ARG A 129 -18.73 7.30 -6.01
CA ARG A 129 -19.97 6.97 -5.32
C ARG A 129 -19.88 7.30 -3.83
N LEU A 130 -18.77 6.94 -3.18
CA LEU A 130 -18.56 7.23 -1.76
C LEU A 130 -18.48 8.73 -1.49
N GLN A 131 -17.77 9.49 -2.33
CA GLN A 131 -17.65 10.93 -2.24
C GLN A 131 -19.03 11.64 -2.30
N ARG A 132 -19.87 11.26 -3.27
CA ARG A 132 -21.25 11.81 -3.37
C ARG A 132 -22.08 11.51 -2.12
N ARG A 133 -21.87 10.34 -1.50
CA ARG A 133 -22.60 9.94 -0.31
C ARG A 133 -22.17 10.68 0.96
N LEU A 134 -20.86 10.93 1.09
CA LEU A 134 -20.27 11.49 2.31
C LEU A 134 -19.99 13.00 2.21
N SER A 135 -19.90 13.54 1.00
CA SER A 135 -19.60 14.96 0.72
C SER A 135 -18.27 15.44 1.33
N VAL A 136 -17.26 14.57 1.37
CA VAL A 136 -15.91 14.86 1.89
C VAL A 136 -14.89 15.06 0.77
N PRO A 137 -13.77 15.77 1.00
CA PRO A 137 -12.72 15.90 -0.01
C PRO A 137 -12.04 14.57 -0.33
N VAL A 138 -11.56 14.46 -1.58
CA VAL A 138 -10.77 13.32 -2.07
C VAL A 138 -9.34 13.78 -2.30
N HIS A 139 -8.38 13.11 -1.68
CA HIS A 139 -6.95 13.36 -1.83
C HIS A 139 -6.32 12.29 -2.74
N VAL A 140 -5.64 12.72 -3.77
CA VAL A 140 -4.98 11.86 -4.75
C VAL A 140 -3.79 12.59 -5.38
N HIS A 141 -2.79 11.86 -5.83
CA HIS A 141 -1.70 12.44 -6.63
C HIS A 141 -2.19 12.81 -8.03
N GLU A 142 -1.76 13.95 -8.57
CA GLU A 142 -2.22 14.45 -9.88
C GLU A 142 -2.00 13.45 -11.03
N ALA A 143 -0.90 12.68 -10.99
CA ALA A 143 -0.58 11.67 -12.01
C ALA A 143 -1.52 10.45 -11.99
N ASP A 144 -2.33 10.29 -10.95
CA ASP A 144 -3.21 9.12 -10.76
C ASP A 144 -4.71 9.50 -10.74
N THR A 145 -5.06 10.64 -11.32
CA THR A 145 -6.46 11.10 -11.40
C THR A 145 -7.26 10.50 -12.57
N GLY A 146 -6.64 9.68 -13.43
CA GLY A 146 -7.21 9.26 -14.71
C GLY A 146 -8.57 8.56 -14.63
N ASN A 147 -8.84 7.78 -13.59
CA ASN A 147 -10.11 7.08 -13.39
C ASN A 147 -11.15 7.90 -12.62
N LEU A 148 -10.76 9.04 -12.06
CA LEU A 148 -11.63 9.90 -11.25
C LEU A 148 -12.41 10.94 -12.08
N THR A 149 -12.70 10.64 -13.34
CA THR A 149 -13.32 11.56 -14.31
C THR A 149 -14.75 12.00 -13.94
N ASN A 150 -15.44 11.24 -13.10
CA ASN A 150 -16.80 11.52 -12.66
C ASN A 150 -16.89 12.27 -11.32
N LEU A 151 -15.74 12.72 -10.79
CA LEU A 151 -15.69 13.54 -9.58
C LEU A 151 -15.88 15.01 -9.91
N ASP A 152 -16.57 15.73 -9.04
CA ASP A 152 -16.51 17.19 -9.01
C ASP A 152 -15.08 17.62 -8.66
N THR A 153 -14.42 18.34 -9.57
CA THR A 153 -13.03 18.79 -9.36
C THR A 153 -12.87 19.71 -8.15
N SER A 154 -13.97 20.34 -7.68
CA SER A 154 -13.94 21.17 -6.47
C SER A 154 -13.63 20.39 -5.19
N VAL A 155 -13.87 19.08 -5.17
CA VAL A 155 -13.58 18.20 -4.02
C VAL A 155 -12.22 17.53 -4.11
N LEU A 156 -11.55 17.56 -5.28
CA LEU A 156 -10.21 17.02 -5.44
C LEU A 156 -9.18 17.87 -4.70
N ARG A 157 -8.31 17.20 -3.98
CA ARG A 157 -7.13 17.78 -3.32
C ARG A 157 -5.90 17.11 -3.90
N LEU A 158 -5.40 17.69 -4.99
CA LEU A 158 -4.17 17.22 -5.62
C LEU A 158 -3.00 17.49 -4.68
N HIS A 159 -2.13 16.51 -4.53
CA HIS A 159 -0.91 16.66 -3.76
C HIS A 159 0.31 16.26 -4.61
N GLY A 160 1.28 17.14 -4.66
CA GLY A 160 2.58 16.89 -5.27
C GLY A 160 3.72 17.22 -4.29
N ASP A 161 3.38 17.81 -3.14
CA ASP A 161 4.37 18.23 -2.14
C ASP A 161 4.71 17.10 -1.19
N PRO A 162 5.94 16.56 -1.22
CA PRO A 162 6.38 15.55 -0.26
C PRO A 162 6.25 16.06 1.18
N GLY A 163 5.63 15.26 2.04
CA GLY A 163 5.54 15.55 3.47
C GLY A 163 4.50 16.61 3.86
N ARG A 164 3.62 17.05 2.93
CA ARG A 164 2.51 17.93 3.30
C ARG A 164 1.65 17.28 4.37
N ARG A 165 1.50 17.98 5.50
CA ARG A 165 0.72 17.53 6.65
C ARG A 165 -0.71 18.05 6.56
N TYR A 166 -1.63 17.23 6.98
CA TYR A 166 -3.04 17.52 7.12
C TYR A 166 -3.46 17.18 8.54
N GLY A 167 -4.48 17.85 9.06
CA GLY A 167 -5.01 17.55 10.38
C GLY A 167 -6.42 18.08 10.53
N ILE A 168 -7.30 17.27 11.10
CA ILE A 168 -8.65 17.64 11.49
C ILE A 168 -8.90 17.02 12.86
N GLU A 169 -9.21 17.84 13.84
CA GLU A 169 -9.34 17.44 15.24
C GLU A 169 -8.08 16.69 15.73
N ASP A 170 -8.21 15.44 16.14
CA ASP A 170 -7.15 14.57 16.63
C ASP A 170 -6.64 13.57 15.59
N LEU A 171 -7.08 13.67 14.31
CA LEU A 171 -6.60 12.85 13.21
C LEU A 171 -5.62 13.66 12.35
N GLU A 172 -4.36 13.28 12.38
CA GLU A 172 -3.31 13.86 11.54
C GLU A 172 -2.80 12.83 10.51
N TRP A 173 -2.49 13.31 9.32
CA TRP A 173 -1.85 12.47 8.27
C TRP A 173 -0.97 13.29 7.35
N HIS A 174 -0.10 12.61 6.61
CA HIS A 174 0.68 13.22 5.53
C HIS A 174 0.86 12.27 4.36
N ALA A 175 1.10 12.86 3.19
CA ALA A 175 1.43 12.15 1.98
C ALA A 175 2.94 11.86 1.94
N LEU A 176 3.31 10.59 1.76
CA LEU A 176 4.65 10.14 1.46
C LEU A 176 4.67 9.63 0.01
N PRO A 177 5.27 10.35 -0.95
CA PRO A 177 5.34 9.89 -2.33
C PRO A 177 6.13 8.58 -2.42
N THR A 178 5.53 7.58 -3.06
CA THR A 178 6.14 6.26 -3.26
C THR A 178 5.98 5.79 -4.71
N PRO A 179 6.42 6.60 -5.72
CA PRO A 179 6.23 6.28 -7.12
C PRO A 179 6.98 5.01 -7.54
N GLY A 180 6.42 4.30 -8.53
CA GLY A 180 7.04 3.10 -9.11
C GLY A 180 6.05 2.01 -9.49
N HIS A 181 5.05 1.73 -8.66
CA HIS A 181 3.89 0.93 -9.04
C HIS A 181 3.03 1.73 -10.04
N THR A 182 2.62 2.94 -9.67
CA THR A 182 2.17 4.00 -10.59
C THR A 182 3.10 5.21 -10.49
N ALA A 183 2.88 6.20 -11.35
CA ALA A 183 3.63 7.46 -11.31
C ALA A 183 3.26 8.31 -10.07
N GLY A 184 2.02 8.21 -9.61
CA GLY A 184 1.46 8.95 -8.48
C GLY A 184 1.32 8.16 -7.19
N SER A 185 1.81 6.92 -7.12
CA SER A 185 1.70 6.10 -5.91
C SER A 185 2.13 6.86 -4.67
N THR A 186 1.28 6.83 -3.65
CA THR A 186 1.41 7.59 -2.41
C THR A 186 1.12 6.67 -1.22
N THR A 187 2.00 6.68 -0.24
CA THR A 187 1.75 6.08 1.07
C THR A 187 1.15 7.14 2.00
N TRP A 188 -0.01 6.87 2.57
CA TRP A 188 -0.65 7.74 3.56
C TRP A 188 -0.18 7.38 4.95
N VAL A 189 0.49 8.29 5.63
CA VAL A 189 1.09 8.05 6.96
C VAL A 189 0.32 8.81 8.02
N PHE A 190 -0.11 8.10 9.05
CA PHE A 190 -0.80 8.60 10.23
C PHE A 190 0.11 8.45 11.45
N PRO A 191 0.71 9.54 11.94
CA PRO A 191 1.51 9.48 13.15
C PRO A 191 0.60 9.26 14.37
N SER A 192 1.06 8.44 15.29
CA SER A 192 0.44 8.27 16.62
C SER A 192 1.55 8.11 17.67
N ALA A 193 1.23 8.22 18.95
CA ALA A 193 2.20 8.24 20.05
C ALA A 193 3.12 6.99 20.06
N GLY A 194 4.32 7.12 19.50
CA GLY A 194 5.37 6.08 19.46
C GLY A 194 5.18 5.01 18.39
N VAL A 195 4.02 4.91 17.78
CA VAL A 195 3.70 3.96 16.69
C VAL A 195 2.88 4.68 15.63
N GLY A 196 3.20 4.50 14.35
CA GLY A 196 2.42 5.08 13.24
C GLY A 196 1.70 4.01 12.44
N ALA A 197 0.66 4.42 11.70
CA ALA A 197 0.04 3.61 10.65
C ALA A 197 0.40 4.17 9.28
N ALA A 198 0.70 3.30 8.31
CA ALA A 198 1.00 3.71 6.94
C ALA A 198 0.25 2.80 5.95
N PHE A 199 -0.59 3.42 5.11
CA PHE A 199 -1.36 2.74 4.07
C PHE A 199 -0.59 2.88 2.77
N CYS A 200 0.07 1.81 2.37
CA CYS A 200 1.06 1.86 1.28
C CYS A 200 0.52 1.41 -0.09
N GLY A 201 -0.79 1.08 -0.18
CA GLY A 201 -1.37 0.57 -1.42
C GLY A 201 -0.52 -0.56 -1.99
N ASP A 202 -0.28 -0.53 -3.28
CA ASP A 202 0.51 -1.54 -3.99
C ASP A 202 2.01 -1.22 -4.07
N THR A 203 2.50 -0.30 -3.21
CA THR A 203 3.94 -0.07 -3.13
C THR A 203 4.64 -1.22 -2.43
N MET A 204 4.13 -1.68 -1.28
CA MET A 204 4.71 -2.78 -0.51
C MET A 204 3.62 -3.74 -0.03
N PHE A 205 3.91 -5.02 -0.09
CA PHE A 205 3.12 -6.09 0.51
C PHE A 205 3.95 -6.79 1.59
N ALA A 206 3.29 -7.56 2.44
CA ALA A 206 3.99 -8.35 3.45
C ALA A 206 4.99 -9.32 2.80
N ALA A 207 6.26 -9.16 3.14
CA ALA A 207 7.41 -9.88 2.58
C ALA A 207 7.55 -9.80 1.04
N SER A 208 6.89 -8.84 0.40
CA SER A 208 6.85 -8.67 -1.06
C SER A 208 6.69 -7.20 -1.45
N ALA A 209 6.48 -6.94 -2.73
CA ALA A 209 6.22 -5.63 -3.28
C ALA A 209 5.24 -5.74 -4.46
N GLY A 210 4.51 -4.67 -4.74
CA GLY A 210 3.75 -4.53 -5.96
C GLY A 210 4.65 -4.49 -7.20
N ASN A 211 4.07 -4.60 -8.39
CA ASN A 211 4.85 -4.53 -9.60
C ASN A 211 5.34 -3.09 -9.86
N GLY A 212 6.58 -2.95 -10.32
CA GLY A 212 7.21 -1.67 -10.64
C GLY A 212 6.96 -1.21 -12.08
N ARG A 213 5.71 -1.22 -12.57
CA ARG A 213 5.37 -0.91 -13.98
C ARG A 213 5.75 0.51 -14.39
N ALA A 214 5.64 1.49 -13.49
CA ALA A 214 6.06 2.88 -13.76
C ALA A 214 7.57 3.10 -13.57
N GLY A 215 8.34 2.05 -13.30
CA GLY A 215 9.80 2.07 -13.21
C GLY A 215 10.33 1.26 -12.03
N TYR A 216 10.94 0.10 -12.31
CA TYR A 216 11.44 -0.81 -11.30
C TYR A 216 12.43 -0.16 -10.33
N THR A 217 13.45 0.55 -10.85
CA THR A 217 14.44 1.25 -10.01
C THR A 217 13.79 2.30 -9.11
N ARG A 218 12.83 3.07 -9.64
CA ARG A 218 12.07 4.05 -8.87
C ARG A 218 11.26 3.36 -7.76
N HIS A 219 10.65 2.23 -8.07
CA HIS A 219 9.90 1.45 -7.10
C HIS A 219 10.80 0.94 -5.95
N LEU A 220 11.98 0.41 -6.27
CA LEU A 220 12.97 0.02 -5.25
C LEU A 220 13.42 1.22 -4.38
N THR A 221 13.62 2.39 -4.98
CA THR A 221 13.92 3.62 -4.24
C THR A 221 12.80 3.96 -3.26
N SER A 222 11.54 3.93 -3.70
CA SER A 222 10.37 4.18 -2.85
C SER A 222 10.28 3.19 -1.68
N LEU A 223 10.52 1.90 -1.94
CA LEU A 223 10.54 0.88 -0.90
C LEU A 223 11.63 1.14 0.14
N ARG A 224 12.85 1.45 -0.29
CA ARG A 224 14.06 1.54 0.56
C ARG A 224 14.19 2.88 1.28
N GLU A 225 13.97 3.98 0.56
CA GLU A 225 14.27 5.33 1.02
C GLU A 225 13.04 6.06 1.57
N ALA A 226 11.83 5.60 1.23
CA ALA A 226 10.60 6.14 1.79
C ALA A 226 10.02 5.19 2.86
N ILE A 227 9.42 4.08 2.47
CA ILE A 227 8.76 3.16 3.42
C ILE A 227 9.78 2.53 4.38
N GLY A 228 10.91 2.04 3.85
CA GLY A 228 11.95 1.38 4.64
C GLY A 228 12.60 2.27 5.68
N THR A 229 12.48 3.59 5.62
CA THR A 229 13.03 4.55 6.60
C THR A 229 12.03 4.98 7.68
N LEU A 230 10.75 4.64 7.53
CA LEU A 230 9.76 4.89 8.58
C LEU A 230 10.16 4.22 9.90
N PRO A 231 9.69 4.71 11.05
CA PRO A 231 9.99 4.12 12.35
C PRO A 231 9.71 2.61 12.36
N PRO A 232 10.56 1.77 12.95
CA PRO A 232 10.41 0.31 12.92
C PRO A 232 9.05 -0.21 13.42
N ALA A 233 8.44 0.49 14.39
CA ALA A 233 7.14 0.15 14.94
C ALA A 233 5.95 0.56 14.06
N THR A 234 6.18 1.28 12.95
CA THR A 234 5.10 1.66 12.03
C THR A 234 4.43 0.43 11.44
N VAL A 235 3.11 0.34 11.58
CA VAL A 235 2.29 -0.71 10.96
C VAL A 235 2.01 -0.33 9.52
N LEU A 236 2.24 -1.27 8.61
CA LEU A 236 2.01 -1.12 7.17
C LEU A 236 0.71 -1.85 6.79
N TYR A 237 -0.19 -1.13 6.17
CA TYR A 237 -1.45 -1.63 5.64
C TYR A 237 -1.39 -1.60 4.11
N PRO A 238 -1.13 -2.74 3.46
CA PRO A 238 -1.01 -2.81 2.00
C PRO A 238 -2.36 -2.83 1.30
N GLY A 239 -2.34 -2.60 -0.01
CA GLY A 239 -3.52 -2.76 -0.87
C GLY A 239 -4.01 -4.20 -0.96
N HIS A 240 -3.11 -5.17 -0.84
CA HIS A 240 -3.41 -6.61 -0.88
C HIS A 240 -2.64 -7.37 0.19
N GLY A 241 -3.21 -8.50 0.63
CA GLY A 241 -2.58 -9.37 1.62
C GLY A 241 -2.65 -8.85 3.06
N PRO A 242 -1.90 -9.45 3.99
CA PRO A 242 -1.97 -9.12 5.40
C PRO A 242 -1.23 -7.80 5.72
N ALA A 243 -1.64 -7.14 6.81
CA ALA A 243 -0.88 -6.07 7.41
C ALA A 243 0.47 -6.57 7.96
N THR A 244 1.46 -5.66 8.05
CA THR A 244 2.80 -5.99 8.52
C THR A 244 3.41 -4.79 9.30
N SER A 245 4.71 -4.78 9.53
CA SER A 245 5.41 -3.64 10.12
C SER A 245 6.74 -3.37 9.43
N VAL A 246 7.22 -2.13 9.51
CA VAL A 246 8.53 -1.77 8.97
C VAL A 246 9.64 -2.67 9.54
N ALA A 247 9.58 -3.01 10.83
CA ALA A 247 10.56 -3.92 11.44
C ALA A 247 10.52 -5.33 10.85
N ALA A 248 9.32 -5.87 10.58
CA ALA A 248 9.16 -7.18 9.95
C ALA A 248 9.67 -7.16 8.50
N GLU A 249 9.30 -6.11 7.76
CA GLU A 249 9.72 -5.96 6.37
C GLU A 249 11.24 -5.76 6.23
N ARG A 250 11.87 -4.97 7.09
CA ARG A 250 13.33 -4.88 7.13
C ARG A 250 14.00 -6.23 7.36
N ARG A 251 13.37 -7.14 8.08
CA ARG A 251 13.89 -8.48 8.36
C ARG A 251 13.64 -9.45 7.21
N HIS A 252 12.44 -9.43 6.63
CA HIS A 252 11.95 -10.51 5.78
C HIS A 252 11.72 -10.13 4.32
N ASN A 253 11.58 -8.82 4.00
CA ASN A 253 11.31 -8.40 2.65
C ASN A 253 12.58 -8.38 1.80
N PRO A 254 12.65 -9.14 0.69
CA PRO A 254 13.84 -9.19 -0.17
C PRO A 254 14.12 -7.88 -0.92
N PHE A 255 13.11 -7.02 -1.07
CA PHE A 255 13.24 -5.74 -1.79
C PHE A 255 13.89 -4.64 -0.94
N LEU A 256 13.90 -4.77 0.39
CA LEU A 256 14.59 -3.85 1.30
C LEU A 256 16.07 -4.23 1.43
N ARG A 257 16.91 -3.23 1.73
CA ARG A 257 18.33 -3.44 2.09
C ARG A 257 18.49 -3.52 3.60
N ASP A 258 19.62 -4.08 4.03
CA ASP A 258 20.03 -4.12 5.43
C ASP A 258 20.36 -2.71 5.95
#